data_a334ac7b2badbd14bc09e0175b619499
#
_entry.id   a334ac7b2badbd14bc09e0175b619499
#
_cell.length_a   1.000
_cell.length_b   1.000
_cell.length_c   1.000
_cell.angle_alpha   90.00
_cell.angle_beta   90.00
_cell.angle_gamma   90.00
#
_symmetry.space_group_name_H-M   'P 1'
#
loop_
_entity.id
_entity.type
_entity.pdbx_description
1 polymer ?
#
loop_
_entity_poly.entity_id
_entity_poly.type
_entity_poly.pdbx_seq_one_letter_code
_entity_poly.pdbx_strand_id
1 'polypeptide(L)'
;MGWKTSLILIESKDNNVSDAEILKALGIGEIKSQSDSSFDAFNYLDDGSIAIGRVNGNLVICDGYYITEKSLEMPRSLRLCKEEKALCKLFPNSEMVSVACYSAINYHGYSLIQNGNKLRLKTISDGERARQFGKRTKEEDEIYKGSFVKKRATYWKDDLDPDEDIGEDQMMEDFTFEMAKRRLGVRLDGADGMEILNEPFIKYFPVKPIKLTEVDEVPKKTSWKTYAIIIALVLLWQVFKRLLF
;
A
#
# COMPACT_ATOMS: atom_id res chain seq x y z
N MET A 1 21.33 -5.37 -4.17
CA MET A 1 20.35 -6.41 -3.74
C MET A 1 18.97 -5.75 -3.84
N GLY A 2 18.02 -6.35 -4.56
CA GLY A 2 16.70 -5.74 -4.71
C GLY A 2 15.81 -6.04 -3.50
N TRP A 3 14.88 -5.14 -3.20
CA TRP A 3 13.88 -5.31 -2.16
C TRP A 3 12.64 -5.99 -2.71
N LYS A 4 12.04 -6.86 -1.91
CA LYS A 4 10.71 -7.42 -2.14
C LYS A 4 9.98 -7.44 -0.80
N THR A 5 9.42 -6.30 -0.41
CA THR A 5 8.84 -6.13 0.91
C THR A 5 7.46 -5.50 0.86
N SER A 6 6.60 -5.92 1.76
CA SER A 6 5.28 -5.34 2.00
C SER A 6 5.00 -5.32 3.50
N LEU A 7 4.77 -4.13 4.02
CA LEU A 7 4.63 -3.89 5.45
C LEU A 7 3.38 -3.08 5.75
N ILE A 8 2.75 -3.42 6.87
CA ILE A 8 1.78 -2.56 7.54
C ILE A 8 2.37 -2.21 8.90
N LEU A 9 2.64 -0.94 9.08
CA LEU A 9 3.28 -0.37 10.26
C LEU A 9 2.23 0.39 11.05
N ILE A 10 1.98 0.01 12.31
CA ILE A 10 0.92 0.59 13.13
C ILE A 10 1.51 1.17 14.40
N GLU A 11 1.22 2.43 14.69
CA GLU A 11 1.52 3.04 15.97
C GLU A 11 0.79 2.29 17.07
N SER A 12 1.53 1.51 17.88
CA SER A 12 0.97 0.72 18.97
C SER A 12 1.19 1.45 20.28
N LYS A 13 0.21 2.24 20.71
CA LYS A 13 0.24 2.93 22.01
C LYS A 13 -0.04 1.98 23.18
N ASP A 14 -0.79 0.91 22.92
CA ASP A 14 -1.14 -0.12 23.87
C ASP A 14 -0.73 -1.48 23.34
N ASN A 15 0.24 -2.11 23.97
CA ASN A 15 0.79 -3.43 23.58
C ASN A 15 -0.15 -4.61 23.90
N ASN A 16 -1.45 -4.35 24.15
CA ASN A 16 -2.38 -5.35 24.67
C ASN A 16 -3.09 -6.17 23.58
N VAL A 17 -2.97 -5.80 22.29
CA VAL A 17 -3.58 -6.55 21.21
C VAL A 17 -2.69 -7.73 20.86
N SER A 18 -3.22 -8.94 21.01
CA SER A 18 -2.53 -10.18 20.69
C SER A 18 -2.48 -10.44 19.17
N ASP A 19 -1.48 -11.19 18.74
CA ASP A 19 -1.36 -11.60 17.33
C ASP A 19 -2.59 -12.40 16.87
N ALA A 20 -3.20 -13.19 17.76
CA ALA A 20 -4.44 -13.92 17.46
C ALA A 20 -5.61 -12.98 17.13
N GLU A 21 -5.75 -11.86 17.83
CA GLU A 21 -6.77 -10.84 17.55
C GLU A 21 -6.49 -10.13 16.22
N ILE A 22 -5.23 -9.85 15.94
CA ILE A 22 -4.80 -9.25 14.66
C ILE A 22 -5.14 -10.19 13.51
N LEU A 23 -4.71 -11.46 13.58
CA LEU A 23 -5.00 -12.46 12.56
C LEU A 23 -6.49 -12.65 12.33
N LYS A 24 -7.28 -12.72 13.40
CA LYS A 24 -8.74 -12.81 13.32
C LYS A 24 -9.35 -11.58 12.64
N ALA A 25 -8.88 -10.38 12.97
CA ALA A 25 -9.36 -9.14 12.35
C ALA A 25 -9.06 -9.09 10.85
N LEU A 26 -7.92 -9.62 10.45
CA LEU A 26 -7.51 -9.75 9.03
C LEU A 26 -8.30 -10.86 8.29
N GLY A 27 -9.17 -11.60 8.99
CA GLY A 27 -9.94 -12.71 8.41
C GLY A 27 -9.12 -13.98 8.24
N ILE A 28 -7.96 -14.07 8.89
CA ILE A 28 -7.14 -15.26 8.93
C ILE A 28 -7.68 -16.13 10.07
N GLY A 29 -8.38 -17.21 9.70
CA GLY A 29 -9.12 -18.05 10.66
C GLY A 29 -8.20 -18.99 11.43
N GLU A 30 -7.85 -20.11 10.82
CA GLU A 30 -7.07 -21.16 11.46
C GLU A 30 -5.61 -21.08 11.03
N ILE A 31 -4.71 -21.21 12.01
CA ILE A 31 -3.26 -21.27 11.80
C ILE A 31 -2.83 -22.74 11.86
N LYS A 32 -2.17 -23.19 10.81
CA LYS A 32 -1.61 -24.56 10.71
C LYS A 32 -0.39 -24.71 11.61
N SER A 33 0.49 -23.73 11.59
CA SER A 33 1.73 -23.70 12.35
C SER A 33 2.24 -22.28 12.49
N GLN A 34 3.14 -22.09 13.44
CA GLN A 34 3.90 -20.84 13.61
C GLN A 34 5.38 -21.20 13.81
N SER A 35 6.26 -20.27 13.52
CA SER A 35 7.70 -20.40 13.76
C SER A 35 8.29 -19.04 14.13
N ASP A 36 9.35 -19.10 14.92
CA ASP A 36 10.18 -17.92 15.15
C ASP A 36 10.85 -17.50 13.84
N SER A 37 11.02 -16.22 13.69
CA SER A 37 11.59 -15.58 12.52
C SER A 37 12.28 -14.28 12.92
N SER A 38 12.90 -13.62 11.98
CA SER A 38 13.43 -12.27 12.15
C SER A 38 12.77 -11.32 11.15
N PHE A 39 12.96 -10.04 11.37
CA PHE A 39 12.44 -9.03 10.45
C PHE A 39 13.02 -9.19 9.03
N ASP A 40 14.25 -9.66 8.90
CA ASP A 40 14.89 -9.94 7.59
C ASP A 40 14.15 -11.00 6.76
N ALA A 41 13.54 -12.01 7.41
CA ALA A 41 12.84 -13.08 6.70
C ALA A 41 11.59 -12.61 5.92
N PHE A 42 11.08 -11.40 6.17
CA PHE A 42 9.90 -10.88 5.49
C PHE A 42 10.14 -10.49 4.03
N ASN A 43 11.39 -10.24 3.63
CA ASN A 43 11.74 -9.91 2.26
C ASN A 43 11.36 -11.00 1.23
N TYR A 44 10.91 -12.16 1.69
CA TYR A 44 10.63 -13.33 0.84
C TYR A 44 9.36 -14.07 1.22
N LEU A 45 8.35 -13.37 1.77
CA LEU A 45 7.06 -13.97 2.10
C LEU A 45 6.21 -14.22 0.84
N ASP A 46 6.48 -15.32 0.14
CA ASP A 46 5.73 -15.73 -1.06
C ASP A 46 4.79 -16.92 -0.82
N ASP A 47 4.84 -17.52 0.36
CA ASP A 47 4.21 -18.80 0.68
C ASP A 47 2.79 -18.67 1.26
N GLY A 48 2.20 -17.47 1.20
CA GLY A 48 0.91 -17.18 1.79
C GLY A 48 0.93 -17.15 3.32
N SER A 49 2.10 -17.00 3.91
CA SER A 49 2.28 -16.74 5.33
C SER A 49 2.14 -15.26 5.66
N ILE A 50 2.09 -14.96 6.95
CA ILE A 50 2.14 -13.61 7.50
C ILE A 50 3.10 -13.60 8.66
N ALA A 51 3.90 -12.54 8.81
CA ALA A 51 4.76 -12.38 9.97
C ALA A 51 4.35 -11.14 10.77
N ILE A 52 4.41 -11.26 12.08
CA ILE A 52 4.04 -10.19 13.02
C ILE A 52 5.18 -10.01 14.02
N GLY A 53 5.56 -8.76 14.23
CA GLY A 53 6.58 -8.39 15.21
C GLY A 53 6.38 -6.98 15.75
N ARG A 54 7.31 -6.55 16.59
CA ARG A 54 7.33 -5.22 17.19
C ARG A 54 8.71 -4.61 16.97
N VAL A 55 8.72 -3.41 16.38
CA VAL A 55 9.96 -2.67 16.14
C VAL A 55 9.78 -1.26 16.69
N ASN A 56 10.67 -0.84 17.57
CA ASN A 56 10.63 0.48 18.20
C ASN A 56 9.26 0.84 18.79
N GLY A 57 8.57 -0.14 19.41
CA GLY A 57 7.25 0.03 19.99
C GLY A 57 6.09 0.12 19.00
N ASN A 58 6.35 -0.07 17.70
CA ASN A 58 5.33 -0.15 16.68
C ASN A 58 5.06 -1.59 16.28
N LEU A 59 3.80 -1.91 16.01
CA LEU A 59 3.41 -3.19 15.41
C LEU A 59 3.81 -3.19 13.93
N VAL A 60 4.45 -4.26 13.50
CA VAL A 60 4.83 -4.51 12.11
C VAL A 60 4.19 -5.82 11.65
N ILE A 61 3.44 -5.75 10.56
CA ILE A 61 2.83 -6.89 9.89
C ILE A 61 3.44 -6.98 8.51
N CYS A 62 4.06 -8.12 8.21
CA CYS A 62 4.59 -8.45 6.90
C CYS A 62 3.62 -9.41 6.23
N ASP A 63 3.05 -9.06 5.09
CA ASP A 63 1.86 -9.72 4.56
C ASP A 63 2.03 -10.32 3.16
N GLY A 64 3.23 -10.31 2.60
CA GLY A 64 3.47 -10.85 1.25
C GLY A 64 2.59 -10.23 0.17
N TYR A 65 2.31 -8.94 0.25
CA TYR A 65 1.44 -8.13 -0.62
C TYR A 65 -0.08 -8.36 -0.49
N TYR A 66 -0.54 -9.26 0.36
CA TYR A 66 -1.96 -9.61 0.46
C TYR A 66 -2.86 -8.43 0.87
N ILE A 67 -2.47 -7.72 1.94
CA ILE A 67 -3.23 -6.57 2.46
C ILE A 67 -2.71 -5.27 1.85
N THR A 68 -1.38 -5.16 1.74
CA THR A 68 -0.74 -3.99 1.16
C THR A 68 -1.16 -3.77 -0.28
N GLU A 69 -1.27 -4.81 -1.11
CA GLU A 69 -1.80 -4.69 -2.46
C GLU A 69 -3.23 -4.13 -2.45
N LYS A 70 -4.13 -4.70 -1.64
CA LYS A 70 -5.49 -4.17 -1.51
C LYS A 70 -5.52 -2.73 -1.02
N SER A 71 -4.62 -2.37 -0.08
CA SER A 71 -4.50 -1.02 0.42
C SER A 71 -4.08 -0.03 -0.67
N LEU A 72 -3.10 -0.44 -1.49
CA LEU A 72 -2.43 0.41 -2.47
C LEU A 72 -3.13 0.42 -3.83
N GLU A 73 -3.71 -0.73 -4.24
CA GLU A 73 -4.37 -0.87 -5.54
C GLU A 73 -5.86 -0.51 -5.53
N MET A 74 -6.44 -0.19 -4.37
CA MET A 74 -7.83 0.28 -4.32
C MET A 74 -8.04 1.46 -5.28
N PRO A 75 -8.87 1.29 -6.31
CA PRO A 75 -8.96 2.27 -7.37
C PRO A 75 -9.62 3.56 -6.88
N ARG A 76 -8.99 4.67 -7.22
CA ARG A 76 -9.56 6.02 -7.34
C ARG A 76 -10.06 6.71 -6.07
N SER A 77 -9.65 6.29 -4.87
CA SER A 77 -10.05 7.03 -3.67
C SER A 77 -9.20 6.69 -2.45
N LEU A 78 -9.24 7.57 -1.47
CA LEU A 78 -8.70 7.35 -0.13
C LEU A 78 -9.63 6.44 0.72
N ARG A 79 -10.26 5.43 0.11
CA ARG A 79 -11.10 4.48 0.85
C ARG A 79 -10.24 3.41 1.49
N LEU A 80 -10.62 3.03 2.70
CA LEU A 80 -10.03 1.90 3.39
C LEU A 80 -10.53 0.59 2.79
N CYS A 81 -9.64 -0.38 2.58
CA CYS A 81 -10.02 -1.76 2.32
C CYS A 81 -10.62 -2.41 3.58
N LYS A 82 -11.11 -3.65 3.45
CA LYS A 82 -11.75 -4.37 4.56
C LYS A 82 -10.78 -4.59 5.72
N GLU A 83 -9.59 -4.99 5.41
CA GLU A 83 -8.53 -5.31 6.35
C GLU A 83 -8.05 -4.06 7.09
N GLU A 84 -7.84 -2.94 6.38
CA GLU A 84 -7.52 -1.65 7.01
C GLU A 84 -8.61 -1.19 7.99
N LYS A 85 -9.89 -1.35 7.61
CA LYS A 85 -11.01 -1.03 8.51
C LYS A 85 -10.99 -1.88 9.77
N ALA A 86 -10.61 -3.15 9.64
CA ALA A 86 -10.51 -4.05 10.78
C ALA A 86 -9.35 -3.67 11.70
N LEU A 87 -8.18 -3.35 11.13
CA LEU A 87 -7.04 -2.87 11.89
C LEU A 87 -7.33 -1.52 12.57
N CYS A 88 -7.99 -0.58 11.89
CA CYS A 88 -8.39 0.70 12.50
C CYS A 88 -9.36 0.52 13.68
N LYS A 89 -10.15 -0.55 13.72
CA LYS A 89 -11.00 -0.87 14.87
C LYS A 89 -10.21 -1.42 16.05
N LEU A 90 -9.17 -2.22 15.78
CA LEU A 90 -8.28 -2.74 16.82
C LEU A 90 -7.35 -1.65 17.38
N PHE A 91 -6.92 -0.74 16.52
CA PHE A 91 -5.99 0.34 16.85
C PHE A 91 -6.65 1.70 16.60
N PRO A 92 -7.68 2.08 17.39
CA PRO A 92 -8.35 3.35 17.25
C PRO A 92 -7.37 4.49 17.55
N ASN A 93 -7.47 5.58 16.81
CA ASN A 93 -6.63 6.78 16.95
C ASN A 93 -5.12 6.56 16.69
N SER A 94 -4.74 5.43 16.11
CA SER A 94 -3.36 5.16 15.72
C SER A 94 -3.09 5.66 14.30
N GLU A 95 -1.82 5.95 14.05
CA GLU A 95 -1.30 6.13 12.70
C GLU A 95 -0.90 4.76 12.14
N MET A 96 -1.25 4.53 10.88
CA MET A 96 -0.90 3.32 10.14
C MET A 96 -0.28 3.71 8.81
N VAL A 97 0.84 3.11 8.49
CA VAL A 97 1.53 3.26 7.20
C VAL A 97 1.62 1.89 6.54
N SER A 98 1.12 1.78 5.31
CA SER A 98 1.36 0.60 4.48
C SER A 98 2.40 0.96 3.43
N VAL A 99 3.38 0.08 3.24
CA VAL A 99 4.42 0.24 2.21
C VAL A 99 4.60 -1.04 1.41
N ALA A 100 4.87 -0.90 0.14
CA ALA A 100 5.28 -1.97 -0.76
C ALA A 100 6.46 -1.52 -1.60
N CYS A 101 7.48 -2.38 -1.68
CA CYS A 101 8.65 -2.18 -2.51
C CYS A 101 8.98 -3.49 -3.22
N TYR A 102 8.93 -3.49 -4.54
CA TYR A 102 9.34 -4.63 -5.36
C TYR A 102 10.28 -4.14 -6.45
N SER A 103 11.56 -4.01 -6.09
CA SER A 103 12.60 -3.41 -6.95
C SER A 103 12.78 -4.17 -8.26
N ALA A 104 12.54 -5.49 -8.31
CA ALA A 104 12.72 -6.29 -9.53
C ALA A 104 11.78 -5.89 -10.69
N ILE A 105 10.63 -5.28 -10.39
CA ILE A 105 9.66 -4.79 -11.37
C ILE A 105 9.39 -3.29 -11.19
N ASN A 106 10.25 -2.61 -10.45
CA ASN A 106 10.14 -1.20 -10.10
C ASN A 106 8.73 -0.78 -9.66
N TYR A 107 8.08 -1.64 -8.82
CA TYR A 107 6.79 -1.32 -8.20
C TYR A 107 7.01 -0.82 -6.79
N HIS A 108 6.51 0.36 -6.51
CA HIS A 108 6.62 1.02 -5.22
C HIS A 108 5.30 1.68 -4.82
N GLY A 109 5.02 1.68 -3.54
CA GLY A 109 3.83 2.36 -3.07
C GLY A 109 3.75 2.49 -1.56
N TYR A 110 2.96 3.47 -1.13
CA TYR A 110 2.63 3.65 0.27
C TYR A 110 1.26 4.29 0.46
N SER A 111 0.70 4.06 1.64
CA SER A 111 -0.48 4.77 2.13
C SER A 111 -0.29 5.19 3.58
N LEU A 112 -0.93 6.31 3.95
CA LEU A 112 -0.99 6.84 5.30
C LEU A 112 -2.43 6.90 5.76
N ILE A 113 -2.71 6.28 6.90
CA ILE A 113 -4.00 6.32 7.58
C ILE A 113 -3.79 6.92 8.97
N GLN A 114 -4.66 7.82 9.36
CA GLN A 114 -4.65 8.41 10.70
C GLN A 114 -6.08 8.53 11.22
N ASN A 115 -6.30 8.09 12.45
CA ASN A 115 -7.62 8.14 13.09
C ASN A 115 -8.71 7.50 12.21
N GLY A 116 -8.41 6.37 11.56
CA GLY A 116 -9.34 5.65 10.69
C GLY A 116 -9.63 6.32 9.34
N ASN A 117 -8.90 7.36 8.97
CA ASN A 117 -9.03 8.04 7.69
C ASN A 117 -7.75 7.87 6.87
N LYS A 118 -7.85 7.39 5.64
CA LYS A 118 -6.72 7.36 4.71
C LYS A 118 -6.47 8.78 4.21
N LEU A 119 -5.30 9.33 4.51
CA LEU A 119 -4.93 10.70 4.19
C LEU A 119 -4.09 10.81 2.92
N ARG A 120 -3.30 9.78 2.65
CA ARG A 120 -2.39 9.73 1.51
C ARG A 120 -2.32 8.34 0.91
N LEU A 121 -2.18 8.27 -0.40
CA LEU A 121 -1.85 7.09 -1.17
C LEU A 121 -1.02 7.53 -2.37
N LYS A 122 0.10 6.83 -2.61
CA LYS A 122 0.92 7.01 -3.80
C LYS A 122 1.49 5.66 -4.23
N THR A 123 1.35 5.33 -5.50
CA THR A 123 1.93 4.13 -6.12
C THR A 123 2.48 4.46 -7.49
N ILE A 124 3.49 3.73 -7.91
CA ILE A 124 4.07 3.82 -9.24
C ILE A 124 4.61 2.46 -9.67
N SER A 125 4.58 2.21 -10.96
CA SER A 125 5.28 1.11 -11.63
C SER A 125 6.24 1.67 -12.66
N ASP A 126 7.16 0.83 -13.12
CA ASP A 126 8.20 1.20 -14.10
C ASP A 126 7.64 1.95 -15.31
N GLY A 127 8.22 3.12 -15.60
CA GLY A 127 7.82 3.96 -16.73
C GLY A 127 6.42 4.57 -16.65
N GLU A 128 5.68 4.36 -15.54
CA GLU A 128 4.34 4.89 -15.36
C GLU A 128 4.32 6.24 -14.63
N ARG A 129 3.21 6.94 -14.73
CA ARG A 129 2.96 8.11 -13.88
C ARG A 129 2.45 7.68 -12.52
N ALA A 130 2.97 8.31 -11.48
CA ALA A 130 2.50 8.07 -10.12
C ALA A 130 0.97 8.24 -10.02
N ARG A 131 0.31 7.20 -9.51
CA ARG A 131 -1.08 7.27 -9.07
C ARG A 131 -1.08 7.77 -7.63
N GLN A 132 -1.72 8.90 -7.38
CA GLN A 132 -1.64 9.54 -6.07
C GLN A 132 -2.94 10.23 -5.68
N PHE A 133 -3.26 10.15 -4.38
CA PHE A 133 -4.44 10.74 -3.75
C PHE A 133 -4.07 11.34 -2.40
N GLY A 134 -4.75 12.40 -2.03
CA GLY A 134 -4.52 13.12 -0.78
C GLY A 134 -3.40 14.17 -0.89
N LYS A 135 -3.18 14.86 0.21
CA LYS A 135 -2.10 15.85 0.30
C LYS A 135 -0.77 15.16 0.52
N ARG A 136 0.29 15.74 0.01
CA ARG A 136 1.66 15.30 0.30
C ARG A 136 1.92 15.29 1.80
N THR A 137 2.74 14.36 2.24
CA THR A 137 3.29 14.33 3.60
C THR A 137 4.53 15.22 3.67
N LYS A 138 4.98 15.52 4.88
CA LYS A 138 6.23 16.28 5.07
C LYS A 138 7.45 15.53 4.53
N GLU A 139 7.45 14.20 4.62
CA GLU A 139 8.52 13.35 4.08
C GLU A 139 8.60 13.49 2.55
N GLU A 140 7.46 13.49 1.87
CA GLU A 140 7.39 13.75 0.43
C GLU A 140 7.90 15.15 0.10
N ASP A 141 7.43 16.16 0.83
CA ASP A 141 7.82 17.56 0.58
C ASP A 141 9.34 17.75 0.71
N GLU A 142 10.00 17.05 1.64
CA GLU A 142 11.47 17.08 1.76
C GLU A 142 12.15 16.52 0.50
N ILE A 143 11.71 15.36 0.01
CA ILE A 143 12.26 14.75 -1.22
C ILE A 143 12.00 15.65 -2.44
N TYR A 144 10.77 16.23 -2.53
CA TYR A 144 10.44 17.12 -3.63
C TYR A 144 11.21 18.44 -3.65
N LYS A 145 11.88 18.85 -2.56
CA LYS A 145 12.71 20.09 -2.57
C LYS A 145 13.84 20.01 -3.61
N GLY A 146 14.40 18.82 -3.87
CA GLY A 146 15.42 18.61 -4.87
C GLY A 146 14.91 18.47 -6.31
N SER A 147 13.58 18.49 -6.52
CA SER A 147 12.99 18.21 -7.82
C SER A 147 12.83 19.44 -8.70
N PHE A 148 12.73 19.21 -10.00
CA PHE A 148 12.36 20.20 -11.02
C PHE A 148 11.34 19.63 -12.00
N VAL A 149 10.64 20.49 -12.73
CA VAL A 149 9.61 20.08 -13.71
C VAL A 149 10.15 20.24 -15.14
N LYS A 150 10.09 19.17 -15.93
CA LYS A 150 10.45 19.15 -17.35
C LYS A 150 9.37 18.39 -18.13
N LYS A 151 8.82 19.00 -19.20
CA LYS A 151 7.76 18.40 -20.02
C LYS A 151 6.55 17.85 -19.23
N ARG A 152 6.13 18.54 -18.17
CA ARG A 152 5.01 18.17 -17.29
C ARG A 152 5.24 16.91 -16.43
N ALA A 153 6.49 16.46 -16.29
CA ALA A 153 6.89 15.41 -15.36
C ALA A 153 7.90 15.98 -14.35
N THR A 154 8.01 15.33 -13.22
CA THR A 154 8.93 15.72 -12.14
C THR A 154 10.19 14.88 -12.26
N TYR A 155 11.33 15.52 -12.08
CA TYR A 155 12.65 14.91 -12.17
C TYR A 155 13.55 15.41 -11.05
N TRP A 156 14.60 14.67 -10.78
CA TRP A 156 15.72 15.01 -9.92
C TRP A 156 17.02 14.92 -10.72
N LYS A 157 18.07 15.54 -10.25
CA LYS A 157 19.42 15.30 -10.75
C LYS A 157 19.99 14.05 -10.11
N ASP A 158 20.68 13.24 -10.90
CA ASP A 158 21.46 12.13 -10.36
C ASP A 158 22.67 12.69 -9.59
N ASP A 159 22.90 12.21 -8.38
CA ASP A 159 24.05 12.62 -7.57
C ASP A 159 25.39 12.12 -8.13
N LEU A 160 25.35 11.03 -8.91
CA LEU A 160 26.54 10.40 -9.52
C LEU A 160 26.79 10.92 -10.94
N ASP A 161 25.75 11.27 -11.68
CA ASP A 161 25.80 11.86 -13.02
C ASP A 161 24.86 13.07 -13.12
N PRO A 162 25.35 14.29 -12.84
CA PRO A 162 24.51 15.50 -12.87
C PRO A 162 23.89 15.84 -14.23
N ASP A 163 24.35 15.22 -15.30
CA ASP A 163 23.76 15.39 -16.64
C ASP A 163 22.55 14.48 -16.86
N GLU A 164 22.35 13.46 -16.01
CA GLU A 164 21.19 12.58 -16.04
C GLU A 164 20.03 13.13 -15.20
N ASP A 165 18.81 12.98 -15.72
CA ASP A 165 17.57 13.34 -15.06
C ASP A 165 16.87 12.06 -14.57
N ILE A 166 16.76 11.88 -13.25
CA ILE A 166 16.08 10.74 -12.60
C ILE A 166 14.57 11.00 -12.58
N GLY A 167 13.78 10.06 -13.07
CA GLY A 167 12.31 10.13 -13.06
C GLY A 167 11.70 9.85 -11.69
N GLU A 168 10.41 10.17 -11.54
CA GLU A 168 9.68 9.95 -10.29
C GLU A 168 9.55 8.47 -9.94
N ASP A 169 9.52 7.58 -10.93
CA ASP A 169 9.51 6.13 -10.77
C ASP A 169 10.80 5.60 -10.13
N GLN A 170 11.94 6.15 -10.50
CA GLN A 170 13.25 5.81 -9.93
C GLN A 170 13.39 6.34 -8.49
N MET A 171 12.77 7.48 -8.16
CA MET A 171 12.77 8.06 -6.82
C MET A 171 11.78 7.41 -5.85
N MET A 172 10.89 6.53 -6.33
CA MET A 172 9.82 5.96 -5.48
C MET A 172 10.32 5.02 -4.40
N GLU A 173 11.49 4.43 -4.55
CA GLU A 173 12.12 3.65 -3.48
C GLU A 173 12.40 4.56 -2.27
N ASP A 174 12.97 5.75 -2.50
CA ASP A 174 13.22 6.75 -1.46
C ASP A 174 11.94 7.18 -0.74
N PHE A 175 10.89 7.52 -1.50
CA PHE A 175 9.59 7.86 -0.90
C PHE A 175 9.05 6.73 -0.03
N THR A 176 9.18 5.48 -0.50
CA THR A 176 8.64 4.30 0.21
C THR A 176 9.39 4.07 1.53
N PHE A 177 10.73 4.16 1.53
CA PHE A 177 11.52 3.97 2.73
C PHE A 177 11.45 5.15 3.70
N GLU A 178 11.33 6.38 3.24
CA GLU A 178 11.07 7.51 4.13
C GLU A 178 9.69 7.40 4.80
N MET A 179 8.68 6.89 4.09
CA MET A 179 7.38 6.63 4.70
C MET A 179 7.43 5.47 5.71
N ALA A 180 8.21 4.41 5.45
CA ALA A 180 8.42 3.35 6.43
C ALA A 180 9.17 3.85 7.68
N LYS A 181 10.20 4.65 7.50
CA LYS A 181 10.98 5.29 8.58
C LYS A 181 10.11 6.05 9.58
N ARG A 182 9.01 6.63 9.13
CA ARG A 182 8.06 7.34 9.98
C ARG A 182 7.59 6.50 11.19
N ARG A 183 7.52 5.18 11.04
CA ARG A 183 7.16 4.25 12.13
C ARG A 183 8.32 3.41 12.62
N LEU A 184 9.25 3.07 11.76
CA LEU A 184 10.43 2.28 12.15
C LEU A 184 11.48 3.12 12.88
N GLY A 185 11.49 4.43 12.67
CA GLY A 185 12.50 5.35 13.23
C GLY A 185 13.77 5.43 12.38
N VAL A 186 14.06 4.43 11.57
CA VAL A 186 15.21 4.33 10.66
C VAL A 186 14.78 3.92 9.27
N ARG A 187 15.57 4.26 8.26
CA ARG A 187 15.37 3.75 6.89
C ARG A 187 15.86 2.31 6.79
N LEU A 188 15.06 1.43 6.20
CA LEU A 188 15.41 0.02 6.01
C LEU A 188 16.62 -0.20 5.11
N ASP A 189 16.79 0.64 4.10
CA ASP A 189 17.89 0.62 3.14
C ASP A 189 19.15 1.37 3.64
N GLY A 190 19.09 2.01 4.80
CA GLY A 190 20.21 2.68 5.46
C GLY A 190 21.01 1.74 6.36
N ALA A 191 22.20 2.19 6.77
CA ALA A 191 23.07 1.44 7.68
C ALA A 191 22.37 1.08 9.00
N ASP A 192 21.62 2.03 9.59
CA ASP A 192 20.88 1.84 10.84
C ASP A 192 19.69 0.86 10.66
N GLY A 193 19.21 0.69 9.42
CA GLY A 193 18.15 -0.26 9.10
C GLY A 193 18.57 -1.71 9.31
N MET A 194 19.85 -2.01 9.12
CA MET A 194 20.39 -3.37 9.30
C MET A 194 20.25 -3.88 10.75
N GLU A 195 20.26 -2.99 11.71
CA GLU A 195 20.13 -3.36 13.13
C GLU A 195 18.74 -3.90 13.45
N ILE A 196 17.68 -3.28 12.89
CA ILE A 196 16.31 -3.70 13.17
C ILE A 196 15.91 -4.96 12.38
N LEU A 197 16.67 -5.37 11.36
CA LEU A 197 16.37 -6.61 10.60
C LEU A 197 16.50 -7.88 11.47
N ASN A 198 17.20 -7.80 12.59
CA ASN A 198 17.33 -8.91 13.54
C ASN A 198 16.21 -8.95 14.59
N GLU A 199 15.30 -7.97 14.61
CA GLU A 199 14.19 -7.96 15.56
C GLU A 199 13.34 -9.23 15.43
N PRO A 200 12.87 -9.80 16.57
CA PRO A 200 12.14 -11.05 16.56
C PRO A 200 10.73 -10.88 15.99
N PHE A 201 10.36 -11.80 15.12
CA PHE A 201 9.04 -11.92 14.52
C PHE A 201 8.50 -13.33 14.71
N ILE A 202 7.19 -13.47 14.65
CA ILE A 202 6.54 -14.78 14.58
C ILE A 202 5.89 -14.88 13.20
N LYS A 203 6.29 -15.92 12.46
CA LYS A 203 5.72 -16.26 11.15
C LYS A 203 4.57 -17.25 11.34
N TYR A 204 3.42 -16.91 10.81
CA TYR A 204 2.19 -17.70 10.87
C TYR A 204 1.85 -18.29 9.51
N PHE A 205 1.53 -19.58 9.50
CA PHE A 205 1.11 -20.31 8.31
C PHE A 205 -0.38 -20.63 8.39
N PRO A 206 -1.25 -19.90 7.69
CA PRO A 206 -2.68 -20.17 7.67
C PRO A 206 -3.00 -21.54 7.06
N VAL A 207 -4.05 -22.21 7.54
CA VAL A 207 -4.57 -23.45 6.96
C VAL A 207 -5.00 -23.24 5.50
N LYS A 208 -5.62 -22.09 5.23
CA LYS A 208 -5.90 -21.64 3.86
C LYS A 208 -4.87 -20.57 3.50
N PRO A 209 -4.03 -20.83 2.49
CA PRO A 209 -3.06 -19.83 2.04
C PRO A 209 -3.75 -18.50 1.77
N ILE A 210 -3.13 -17.43 2.21
CA ILE A 210 -3.56 -16.08 1.86
C ILE A 210 -3.30 -15.93 0.37
N LYS A 211 -4.35 -15.82 -0.42
CA LYS A 211 -4.24 -15.59 -1.87
C LYS A 211 -4.42 -14.12 -2.14
N LEU A 212 -3.61 -13.61 -3.05
CA LEU A 212 -3.93 -12.39 -3.76
C LEU A 212 -5.31 -12.61 -4.38
N THR A 213 -6.33 -11.93 -3.91
CA THR A 213 -7.62 -11.93 -4.57
C THR A 213 -7.41 -11.21 -5.90
N GLU A 214 -7.84 -11.83 -6.99
CA GLU A 214 -8.03 -11.07 -8.23
C GLU A 214 -8.78 -9.80 -7.84
N VAL A 215 -8.16 -8.65 -8.12
CA VAL A 215 -8.77 -7.34 -7.84
C VAL A 215 -10.13 -7.41 -8.52
N ASP A 216 -11.22 -7.32 -7.75
CA ASP A 216 -12.56 -7.31 -8.31
C ASP A 216 -12.54 -6.39 -9.52
N GLU A 217 -12.76 -6.96 -10.71
CA GLU A 217 -12.68 -6.21 -11.96
C GLU A 217 -13.46 -4.92 -11.75
N VAL A 218 -12.77 -3.80 -11.78
CA VAL A 218 -13.39 -2.48 -11.69
C VAL A 218 -14.52 -2.49 -12.71
N PRO A 219 -15.79 -2.32 -12.30
CA PRO A 219 -16.90 -2.41 -13.22
C PRO A 219 -16.56 -1.52 -14.42
N LYS A 220 -16.37 -2.15 -15.58
CA LYS A 220 -15.93 -1.47 -16.81
C LYS A 220 -16.79 -0.23 -16.96
N LYS A 221 -16.17 0.94 -16.93
CA LYS A 221 -16.85 2.23 -17.05
C LYS A 221 -17.82 2.10 -18.19
N THR A 222 -19.12 2.06 -17.90
CA THR A 222 -20.15 1.97 -18.93
C THR A 222 -19.85 3.05 -19.95
N SER A 223 -19.54 2.62 -21.18
CA SER A 223 -19.10 3.55 -22.22
C SER A 223 -20.18 4.65 -22.36
N TRP A 224 -19.77 5.90 -22.56
CA TRP A 224 -20.72 6.98 -22.83
C TRP A 224 -21.69 6.61 -23.98
N LYS A 225 -21.26 5.73 -24.91
CA LYS A 225 -22.08 5.14 -25.97
C LYS A 225 -23.25 4.32 -25.41
N THR A 226 -23.05 3.59 -24.30
CA THR A 226 -24.13 2.84 -23.63
C THR A 226 -25.16 3.79 -23.01
N TYR A 227 -24.72 4.90 -22.41
CA TYR A 227 -25.62 5.94 -21.93
C TYR A 227 -26.37 6.62 -23.07
N ALA A 228 -25.70 6.91 -24.19
CA ALA A 228 -26.34 7.48 -25.37
C ALA A 228 -27.42 6.53 -25.94
N ILE A 229 -27.16 5.22 -25.98
CA ILE A 229 -28.14 4.22 -26.43
C ILE A 229 -29.35 4.17 -25.47
N ILE A 230 -29.13 4.18 -24.17
CA ILE A 230 -30.21 4.16 -23.19
C ILE A 230 -31.08 5.43 -23.34
N ILE A 231 -30.45 6.60 -23.45
CA ILE A 231 -31.17 7.86 -23.67
C ILE A 231 -31.98 7.83 -24.97
N ALA A 232 -31.39 7.34 -26.07
CA ALA A 232 -32.08 7.21 -27.35
C ALA A 232 -33.30 6.27 -27.26
N LEU A 233 -33.18 5.14 -26.55
CA LEU A 233 -34.29 4.21 -26.29
C LEU A 233 -35.41 4.83 -25.46
N VAL A 234 -35.06 5.60 -24.44
CA VAL A 234 -36.05 6.32 -23.60
C VAL A 234 -36.78 7.38 -24.43
N LEU A 235 -36.08 8.14 -25.25
CA LEU A 235 -36.70 9.13 -26.16
C LEU A 235 -37.60 8.48 -27.19
N LEU A 236 -37.18 7.40 -27.83
CA LEU A 236 -38.00 6.61 -28.77
C LEU A 236 -39.26 6.09 -28.09
N TRP A 237 -39.17 5.57 -26.88
CA TRP A 237 -40.30 5.14 -26.10
C TRP A 237 -41.28 6.27 -25.79
N GLN A 238 -40.80 7.46 -25.44
CA GLN A 238 -41.67 8.64 -25.23
C GLN A 238 -42.38 9.09 -26.50
N VAL A 239 -41.71 9.10 -27.64
CA VAL A 239 -42.32 9.41 -28.92
C VAL A 239 -43.38 8.37 -29.29
N PHE A 240 -43.06 7.08 -29.12
CA PHE A 240 -44.01 5.98 -29.40
C PHE A 240 -45.27 6.05 -28.54
N LYS A 241 -45.06 6.40 -27.24
CA LYS A 241 -46.20 6.58 -26.31
C LYS A 241 -47.11 7.75 -26.70
N ARG A 242 -46.54 8.85 -27.29
CA ARG A 242 -47.34 9.99 -27.78
C ARG A 242 -48.06 9.75 -29.10
N LEU A 243 -47.61 8.75 -29.87
CA LEU A 243 -48.24 8.38 -31.12
C LEU A 243 -49.37 7.34 -30.95
N LEU A 244 -49.39 6.64 -29.83
CA LEU A 244 -50.38 5.57 -29.55
C LEU A 244 -51.46 6.00 -28.58
N PHE A 245 -51.31 7.14 -27.93
CA PHE A 245 -52.26 7.71 -26.98
C PHE A 245 -52.36 9.24 -27.18
#